data_4d98fa0101482a0f0b10bebd15eaee6f
#
_entry.id   4d98fa0101482a0f0b10bebd15eaee6f
#
_cell.length_a   1.000
_cell.length_b   1.000
_cell.length_c   1.000
_cell.angle_alpha   90.00
_cell.angle_beta   90.00
_cell.angle_gamma   90.00
#
_symmetry.space_group_name_H-M   'P 1'
#
loop_
_entity.id
_entity.type
_entity.pdbx_description
1 polymer ?
#
loop_
_entity_poly.entity_id
_entity_poly.type
_entity_poly.pdbx_seq_one_letter_code
_entity_poly.pdbx_strand_id
1 'polypeptide(L)'
;MLNSSPLSPLEAKAAPPAWPMTPPAAQTQFSTASAQATDAAVQAQLEGAYAAPSAGAINTGRMTVEDTVLKTVALFGVLLVTAVVGWIWTMAGVTAANPSPSIAPWIIGALGGFVLAMVVTFTSRKKIRPALILAYAAFEGLFVGGISAFFEFIWSGIVMQATLSTLSVVGVTLALFASGKIRASKRATKIFMIAMVGYLVFSVLNLILMWTNVLPQDQVFGLYSAKIAGIPIGLIIGILVVF
;
A
#
# COMPACT_ATOMS: atom_id res chain seq x y z
N MET A 1 -24.90 -8.62 71.05
CA MET A 1 -25.12 -10.07 71.04
C MET A 1 -24.50 -10.62 69.77
N LEU A 2 -23.22 -11.07 69.84
CA LEU A 2 -22.49 -11.64 68.71
C LEU A 2 -22.69 -13.16 68.74
N ASN A 3 -23.31 -13.66 67.69
CA ASN A 3 -23.59 -15.08 67.52
C ASN A 3 -22.32 -15.77 67.02
N SER A 4 -21.63 -16.49 67.90
CA SER A 4 -20.50 -17.36 67.58
C SER A 4 -21.04 -18.76 67.30
N SER A 5 -21.27 -19.06 66.02
CA SER A 5 -21.55 -20.44 65.61
C SER A 5 -20.27 -21.25 65.58
N PRO A 6 -20.18 -22.45 66.17
CA PRO A 6 -19.01 -23.30 66.10
C PRO A 6 -18.90 -23.94 64.72
N LEU A 7 -17.68 -23.95 64.20
CA LEU A 7 -17.32 -24.58 62.91
C LEU A 7 -17.61 -26.08 62.94
N SER A 8 -18.13 -26.60 61.87
CA SER A 8 -18.55 -28.00 61.72
C SER A 8 -17.33 -28.99 61.73
N PRO A 9 -17.53 -30.22 62.21
CA PRO A 9 -16.43 -31.22 62.32
C PRO A 9 -15.77 -31.69 61.03
N LEU A 10 -16.24 -31.20 59.88
CA LEU A 10 -15.72 -31.63 58.58
C LEU A 10 -14.49 -30.85 58.07
N GLU A 11 -14.18 -29.70 58.67
CA GLU A 11 -12.99 -28.89 58.26
C GLU A 11 -11.70 -29.32 58.97
N ALA A 12 -11.76 -30.21 59.93
CA ALA A 12 -10.57 -30.68 60.67
C ALA A 12 -9.82 -31.83 60.00
N LYS A 13 -10.17 -32.25 58.76
CA LYS A 13 -9.63 -33.48 58.17
C LYS A 13 -8.74 -33.26 56.93
N ALA A 14 -8.21 -32.07 56.71
CA ALA A 14 -7.32 -31.80 55.59
C ALA A 14 -6.01 -31.14 56.00
N ALA A 15 -5.38 -31.62 57.05
CA ALA A 15 -3.94 -31.33 57.24
C ALA A 15 -3.14 -32.23 56.26
N PRO A 16 -2.29 -31.65 55.39
CA PRO A 16 -1.45 -32.47 54.53
C PRO A 16 -0.47 -33.32 55.34
N PRO A 17 -0.12 -34.55 54.92
CA PRO A 17 0.82 -35.38 55.62
C PRO A 17 2.16 -34.70 55.80
N ALA A 18 2.69 -34.73 57.02
CA ALA A 18 3.99 -34.20 57.35
C ALA A 18 5.05 -34.97 56.54
N TRP A 19 5.68 -34.32 55.59
CA TRP A 19 6.83 -34.86 54.85
C TRP A 19 8.03 -34.98 55.78
N PRO A 20 8.83 -36.06 55.67
CA PRO A 20 10.02 -36.20 56.48
C PRO A 20 10.97 -35.04 56.23
N MET A 21 11.25 -34.25 57.26
CA MET A 21 12.20 -33.14 57.23
C MET A 21 13.61 -33.71 57.04
N THR A 22 14.16 -33.51 55.83
CA THR A 22 15.59 -33.69 55.58
C THR A 22 16.38 -32.62 56.38
N PRO A 23 17.59 -32.93 56.87
CA PRO A 23 18.38 -31.98 57.68
C PRO A 23 18.59 -30.67 56.92
N PRO A 24 18.45 -29.50 57.55
CA PRO A 24 18.40 -28.21 56.84
C PRO A 24 19.67 -27.83 56.07
N ALA A 25 20.83 -28.37 56.43
CA ALA A 25 22.09 -28.09 55.74
C ALA A 25 22.25 -28.73 54.36
N ALA A 26 21.66 -29.89 54.12
CA ALA A 26 21.76 -30.57 52.83
C ALA A 26 20.75 -30.00 51.79
N GLN A 27 19.61 -29.51 52.22
CA GLN A 27 18.59 -28.92 51.33
C GLN A 27 18.99 -27.53 50.86
N THR A 28 19.69 -26.73 51.71
CA THR A 28 20.13 -25.39 51.33
C THR A 28 21.24 -25.43 50.28
N GLN A 29 22.15 -26.42 50.36
CA GLN A 29 23.23 -26.57 49.36
C GLN A 29 22.69 -27.07 47.99
N PHE A 30 21.69 -27.94 48.00
CA PHE A 30 21.15 -28.47 46.76
C PHE A 30 20.27 -27.41 46.02
N SER A 31 19.55 -26.58 46.75
CA SER A 31 18.73 -25.54 46.16
C SER A 31 19.57 -24.34 45.62
N THR A 32 20.66 -24.01 46.29
CA THR A 32 21.56 -22.95 45.80
C THR A 32 22.38 -23.40 44.58
N ALA A 33 22.85 -24.62 44.53
CA ALA A 33 23.59 -25.13 43.38
C ALA A 33 22.69 -25.29 42.13
N SER A 34 21.44 -25.73 42.32
CA SER A 34 20.48 -25.81 41.22
C SER A 34 20.01 -24.44 40.73
N ALA A 35 19.81 -23.47 41.61
CA ALA A 35 19.48 -22.11 41.25
C ALA A 35 20.62 -21.43 40.48
N GLN A 36 21.86 -21.55 40.96
CA GLN A 36 23.03 -21.02 40.25
C GLN A 36 23.25 -21.65 38.88
N ALA A 37 23.05 -22.97 38.76
CA ALA A 37 23.14 -23.64 37.47
C ALA A 37 22.02 -23.19 36.48
N THR A 38 20.83 -22.94 37.00
CA THR A 38 19.72 -22.41 36.19
C THR A 38 20.00 -20.98 35.75
N ASP A 39 20.48 -20.14 36.66
CA ASP A 39 20.84 -18.75 36.34
C ASP A 39 21.99 -18.66 35.32
N ALA A 40 23.02 -19.51 35.46
CA ALA A 40 24.12 -19.58 34.52
C ALA A 40 23.65 -20.05 33.13
N ALA A 41 22.75 -21.05 33.08
CA ALA A 41 22.19 -21.51 31.84
C ALA A 41 21.29 -20.45 31.14
N VAL A 42 20.50 -19.72 31.91
CA VAL A 42 19.67 -18.61 31.41
C VAL A 42 20.58 -17.47 30.91
N GLN A 43 21.63 -17.10 31.63
CA GLN A 43 22.59 -16.10 31.18
C GLN A 43 23.31 -16.52 29.91
N ALA A 44 23.78 -17.77 29.81
CA ALA A 44 24.40 -18.26 28.58
C ALA A 44 23.43 -18.25 27.37
N GLN A 45 22.15 -18.56 27.60
CA GLN A 45 21.13 -18.44 26.55
C GLN A 45 20.88 -16.96 26.16
N LEU A 46 20.82 -16.07 27.12
CA LEU A 46 20.67 -14.63 26.85
C LEU A 46 21.89 -14.09 26.08
N GLU A 47 23.10 -14.38 26.53
CA GLU A 47 24.31 -13.97 25.82
C GLU A 47 24.39 -14.56 24.41
N GLY A 48 24.00 -15.81 24.22
CA GLY A 48 23.89 -16.44 22.89
C GLY A 48 22.83 -15.75 22.00
N ALA A 49 21.71 -15.34 22.59
CA ALA A 49 20.66 -14.62 21.86
C ALA A 49 21.10 -13.20 21.48
N TYR A 50 21.86 -12.50 22.33
CA TYR A 50 22.41 -11.17 22.02
C TYR A 50 23.63 -11.23 21.09
N ALA A 51 24.43 -12.29 21.16
CA ALA A 51 25.57 -12.49 20.27
C ALA A 51 25.17 -13.04 18.89
N ALA A 52 23.96 -13.58 18.76
CA ALA A 52 23.48 -14.03 17.46
C ALA A 52 23.38 -12.84 16.48
N PRO A 53 23.96 -12.94 15.28
CA PRO A 53 23.79 -11.91 14.28
C PRO A 53 22.30 -11.68 14.06
N SER A 54 21.91 -10.41 13.93
CA SER A 54 20.50 -10.03 13.66
C SER A 54 20.00 -10.85 12.49
N ALA A 55 18.92 -11.60 12.69
CA ALA A 55 18.34 -12.42 11.63
C ALA A 55 17.99 -11.52 10.45
N GLY A 56 18.71 -11.67 9.34
CA GLY A 56 18.45 -10.95 8.11
C GLY A 56 17.03 -11.27 7.60
N ALA A 57 16.47 -10.41 6.79
CA ALA A 57 15.11 -10.55 6.21
C ALA A 57 14.88 -11.92 5.54
N ILE A 58 15.92 -12.53 5.02
CA ILE A 58 15.89 -13.85 4.38
C ILE A 58 15.59 -14.97 5.39
N ASN A 59 16.08 -14.84 6.62
CA ASN A 59 15.95 -15.88 7.66
C ASN A 59 14.64 -15.77 8.46
N THR A 60 14.02 -14.59 8.53
CA THR A 60 12.80 -14.37 9.32
C THR A 60 11.53 -14.36 8.48
N GLY A 61 11.63 -14.35 7.15
CA GLY A 61 10.49 -14.19 6.24
C GLY A 61 9.78 -12.81 6.39
N ARG A 62 10.34 -11.88 7.18
CA ARG A 62 9.81 -10.52 7.36
C ARG A 62 10.30 -9.63 6.22
N MET A 63 9.38 -8.90 5.60
CA MET A 63 9.75 -7.88 4.62
C MET A 63 10.45 -6.72 5.33
N THR A 64 11.67 -6.42 4.91
CA THR A 64 12.36 -5.19 5.31
C THR A 64 11.92 -4.02 4.43
N VAL A 65 12.16 -2.81 4.92
CA VAL A 65 11.90 -1.58 4.13
C VAL A 65 12.73 -1.60 2.84
N GLU A 66 13.99 -2.04 2.92
CA GLU A 66 14.90 -2.14 1.75
C GLU A 66 14.39 -3.13 0.71
N ASP A 67 13.92 -4.31 1.11
CA ASP A 67 13.34 -5.31 0.22
C ASP A 67 12.07 -4.79 -0.46
N THR A 68 11.24 -4.04 0.26
CA THR A 68 10.05 -3.39 -0.28
C THR A 68 10.41 -2.32 -1.30
N VAL A 69 11.37 -1.45 -0.99
CA VAL A 69 11.85 -0.41 -1.91
C VAL A 69 12.41 -1.03 -3.18
N LEU A 70 13.27 -2.03 -3.06
CA LEU A 70 13.91 -2.69 -4.21
C LEU A 70 12.88 -3.35 -5.13
N LYS A 71 11.89 -4.04 -4.57
CA LYS A 71 10.78 -4.64 -5.34
C LYS A 71 9.93 -3.57 -6.02
N THR A 72 9.65 -2.46 -5.33
CA THR A 72 8.89 -1.34 -5.90
C THR A 72 9.64 -0.69 -7.05
N VAL A 73 10.95 -0.46 -6.90
CA VAL A 73 11.81 0.09 -7.97
C VAL A 73 11.85 -0.86 -9.16
N ALA A 74 11.96 -2.16 -8.93
CA ALA A 74 11.96 -3.15 -10.01
C ALA A 74 10.62 -3.16 -10.79
N LEU A 75 9.48 -3.13 -10.08
CA LEU A 75 8.16 -3.03 -10.70
C LEU A 75 8.00 -1.74 -11.50
N PHE A 76 8.45 -0.62 -10.93
CA PHE A 76 8.39 0.67 -11.60
C PHE A 76 9.30 0.70 -12.84
N GLY A 77 10.47 0.06 -12.76
CA GLY A 77 11.36 -0.12 -13.91
C GLY A 77 10.70 -0.89 -15.06
N VAL A 78 10.04 -2.01 -14.76
CA VAL A 78 9.29 -2.79 -15.76
C VAL A 78 8.16 -1.93 -16.36
N LEU A 79 7.40 -1.22 -15.54
CA LEU A 79 6.33 -0.32 -15.99
C LEU A 79 6.87 0.75 -16.94
N LEU A 80 7.96 1.42 -16.59
CA LEU A 80 8.55 2.46 -17.45
C LEU A 80 9.06 1.91 -18.79
N VAL A 81 9.74 0.77 -18.78
CA VAL A 81 10.23 0.14 -20.03
C VAL A 81 9.05 -0.22 -20.94
N THR A 82 8.01 -0.82 -20.39
CA THR A 82 6.82 -1.19 -21.17
C THR A 82 5.99 0.02 -21.59
N ALA A 83 6.01 1.13 -20.82
CA ALA A 83 5.40 2.38 -21.22
C ALA A 83 6.11 2.99 -22.45
N VAL A 84 7.44 2.94 -22.49
CA VAL A 84 8.20 3.35 -23.67
C VAL A 84 7.84 2.47 -24.88
N VAL A 85 7.72 1.17 -24.71
CA VAL A 85 7.29 0.25 -25.78
C VAL A 85 5.88 0.60 -26.26
N GLY A 86 4.95 0.86 -25.34
CA GLY A 86 3.58 1.28 -25.65
C GLY A 86 3.54 2.58 -26.45
N TRP A 87 4.35 3.55 -26.04
CA TRP A 87 4.51 4.83 -26.76
C TRP A 87 5.02 4.63 -28.19
N ILE A 88 6.12 3.92 -28.35
CA ILE A 88 6.72 3.64 -29.66
C ILE A 88 5.72 2.90 -30.55
N TRP A 89 5.05 1.88 -30.03
CA TRP A 89 4.07 1.10 -30.80
C TRP A 89 2.88 1.97 -31.25
N THR A 90 2.36 2.85 -30.38
CA THR A 90 1.27 3.77 -30.72
C THR A 90 1.68 4.70 -31.87
N MET A 91 2.91 5.18 -31.89
CA MET A 91 3.41 6.12 -32.89
C MET A 91 4.00 5.47 -34.16
N ALA A 92 4.34 4.18 -34.10
CA ALA A 92 5.04 3.48 -35.21
C ALA A 92 4.25 3.47 -36.52
N GLY A 93 2.92 3.54 -36.46
CA GLY A 93 2.04 3.54 -37.64
C GLY A 93 1.71 4.93 -38.19
N VAL A 94 2.14 6.00 -37.54
CA VAL A 94 1.83 7.39 -37.95
C VAL A 94 2.73 7.78 -39.12
N THR A 95 2.11 7.96 -40.30
CA THR A 95 2.79 8.38 -41.52
C THR A 95 1.96 9.47 -42.22
N ALA A 96 2.54 10.11 -43.22
CA ALA A 96 1.80 11.10 -44.03
C ALA A 96 0.55 10.52 -44.72
N ALA A 97 0.59 9.21 -45.03
CA ALA A 97 -0.55 8.48 -45.63
C ALA A 97 -1.57 7.97 -44.57
N ASN A 98 -1.12 7.75 -43.34
CA ASN A 98 -1.98 7.34 -42.20
C ASN A 98 -1.64 8.18 -40.98
N PRO A 99 -2.27 9.34 -40.82
CA PRO A 99 -1.94 10.26 -39.71
C PRO A 99 -2.60 9.87 -38.37
N SER A 100 -3.06 8.62 -38.21
CA SER A 100 -3.75 8.18 -37.01
C SER A 100 -2.87 7.30 -36.12
N PRO A 101 -2.71 7.61 -34.83
CA PRO A 101 -1.99 6.75 -33.91
C PRO A 101 -2.76 5.45 -33.64
N SER A 102 -2.01 4.35 -33.41
CA SER A 102 -2.62 3.06 -33.09
C SER A 102 -3.17 3.06 -31.65
N ILE A 103 -4.44 2.70 -31.50
CA ILE A 103 -5.06 2.51 -30.18
C ILE A 103 -4.86 1.09 -29.62
N ALA A 104 -4.24 0.19 -30.40
CA ALA A 104 -4.07 -1.21 -30.01
C ALA A 104 -3.28 -1.39 -28.70
N PRO A 105 -2.12 -0.73 -28.49
CA PRO A 105 -1.37 -0.87 -27.23
C PRO A 105 -2.17 -0.46 -26.01
N TRP A 106 -2.95 0.62 -26.12
CA TRP A 106 -3.84 1.10 -25.08
C TRP A 106 -4.92 0.05 -24.73
N ILE A 107 -5.64 -0.48 -25.72
CA ILE A 107 -6.71 -1.46 -25.48
C ILE A 107 -6.13 -2.77 -24.92
N ILE A 108 -5.04 -3.28 -25.50
CA ILE A 108 -4.37 -4.51 -25.03
C ILE A 108 -3.86 -4.32 -23.60
N GLY A 109 -3.23 -3.18 -23.31
CA GLY A 109 -2.76 -2.84 -21.97
C GLY A 109 -3.90 -2.76 -20.95
N ALA A 110 -4.99 -2.07 -21.29
CA ALA A 110 -6.17 -1.92 -20.43
C ALA A 110 -6.83 -3.27 -20.13
N LEU A 111 -7.12 -4.09 -21.15
CA LEU A 111 -7.76 -5.38 -20.99
C LEU A 111 -6.86 -6.38 -20.27
N GLY A 112 -5.58 -6.47 -20.67
CA GLY A 112 -4.60 -7.34 -20.03
C GLY A 112 -4.34 -6.94 -18.58
N GLY A 113 -4.17 -5.66 -18.32
CA GLY A 113 -4.02 -5.10 -16.96
C GLY A 113 -5.26 -5.40 -16.11
N PHE A 114 -6.46 -5.16 -16.62
CA PHE A 114 -7.70 -5.44 -15.90
C PHE A 114 -7.83 -6.93 -15.53
N VAL A 115 -7.63 -7.84 -16.49
CA VAL A 115 -7.69 -9.29 -16.24
C VAL A 115 -6.65 -9.71 -15.21
N LEU A 116 -5.40 -9.22 -15.33
CA LEU A 116 -4.34 -9.54 -14.37
C LEU A 116 -4.62 -8.94 -12.99
N ALA A 117 -5.16 -7.73 -12.91
CA ALA A 117 -5.59 -7.13 -11.65
C ALA A 117 -6.62 -8.01 -10.93
N MET A 118 -7.61 -8.51 -11.66
CA MET A 118 -8.60 -9.45 -11.13
C MET A 118 -7.94 -10.75 -10.65
N VAL A 119 -7.08 -11.36 -11.48
CA VAL A 119 -6.37 -12.58 -11.12
C VAL A 119 -5.49 -12.37 -9.88
N VAL A 120 -4.73 -11.28 -9.83
CA VAL A 120 -3.88 -10.95 -8.67
C VAL A 120 -4.73 -10.74 -7.43
N THR A 121 -5.83 -10.00 -7.51
CA THR A 121 -6.71 -9.72 -6.37
C THR A 121 -7.32 -10.99 -5.77
N PHE A 122 -7.80 -11.89 -6.61
CA PHE A 122 -8.40 -13.14 -6.14
C PHE A 122 -7.38 -14.19 -5.73
N THR A 123 -6.18 -14.21 -6.36
CA THR A 123 -5.14 -15.22 -6.09
C THR A 123 -4.29 -14.84 -4.89
N SER A 124 -4.03 -13.55 -4.65
CA SER A 124 -3.14 -13.08 -3.56
C SER A 124 -3.67 -13.41 -2.16
N ARG A 125 -4.97 -13.72 -2.03
CA ARG A 125 -5.55 -14.22 -0.78
C ARG A 125 -4.97 -15.58 -0.33
N LYS A 126 -4.46 -16.40 -1.26
CA LYS A 126 -3.92 -17.74 -0.98
C LYS A 126 -2.40 -17.78 -1.06
N LYS A 127 -1.81 -17.18 -2.07
CA LYS A 127 -0.35 -17.18 -2.30
C LYS A 127 0.04 -15.99 -3.18
N ILE A 128 1.04 -15.24 -2.72
CA ILE A 128 1.63 -14.13 -3.50
C ILE A 128 2.47 -14.72 -4.63
N ARG A 129 2.19 -14.34 -5.87
CA ARG A 129 2.92 -14.76 -7.07
C ARG A 129 3.60 -13.56 -7.71
N PRO A 130 4.91 -13.36 -7.51
CA PRO A 130 5.64 -12.19 -8.02
C PRO A 130 5.54 -12.04 -9.55
N ALA A 131 5.53 -13.17 -10.28
CA ALA A 131 5.43 -13.17 -11.74
C ALA A 131 4.12 -12.53 -12.24
N LEU A 132 3.00 -12.76 -11.56
CA LEU A 132 1.71 -12.14 -11.94
C LEU A 132 1.72 -10.63 -11.70
N ILE A 133 2.39 -10.18 -10.65
CA ILE A 133 2.52 -8.75 -10.31
C ILE A 133 3.43 -8.06 -11.35
N LEU A 134 4.53 -8.71 -11.75
CA LEU A 134 5.40 -8.21 -12.83
C LEU A 134 4.67 -8.14 -14.17
N ALA A 135 3.90 -9.17 -14.51
CA ALA A 135 3.07 -9.17 -15.72
C ALA A 135 2.03 -8.04 -15.68
N TYR A 136 1.37 -7.83 -14.54
CA TYR A 136 0.46 -6.70 -14.34
C TYR A 136 1.16 -5.36 -14.58
N ALA A 137 2.34 -5.15 -13.98
CA ALA A 137 3.13 -3.93 -14.18
C ALA A 137 3.50 -3.71 -15.65
N ALA A 138 3.77 -4.78 -16.40
CA ALA A 138 4.08 -4.70 -17.83
C ALA A 138 2.86 -4.27 -18.67
N PHE A 139 1.69 -4.82 -18.41
CA PHE A 139 0.45 -4.41 -19.10
C PHE A 139 0.01 -3.01 -18.71
N GLU A 140 0.18 -2.65 -17.44
CA GLU A 140 -0.08 -1.30 -16.95
C GLU A 140 0.82 -0.26 -17.63
N GLY A 141 2.13 -0.58 -17.77
CA GLY A 141 3.05 0.27 -18.52
C GLY A 141 2.66 0.41 -19.99
N LEU A 142 2.27 -0.69 -20.64
CA LEU A 142 1.79 -0.66 -22.03
C LEU A 142 0.55 0.24 -22.18
N PHE A 143 -0.38 0.16 -21.23
CA PHE A 143 -1.56 1.01 -21.16
C PHE A 143 -1.19 2.48 -21.00
N VAL A 144 -0.37 2.80 -19.99
CA VAL A 144 0.04 4.17 -19.70
C VAL A 144 0.81 4.77 -20.86
N GLY A 145 1.75 4.03 -21.46
CA GLY A 145 2.50 4.48 -22.62
C GLY A 145 1.62 4.71 -23.86
N GLY A 146 0.72 3.79 -24.14
CA GLY A 146 -0.20 3.89 -25.27
C GLY A 146 -1.17 5.06 -25.14
N ILE A 147 -1.82 5.23 -24.00
CA ILE A 147 -2.75 6.33 -23.75
C ILE A 147 -2.02 7.68 -23.74
N SER A 148 -0.82 7.75 -23.15
CA SER A 148 -0.02 8.97 -23.12
C SER A 148 0.37 9.42 -24.52
N ALA A 149 0.85 8.49 -25.36
CA ALA A 149 1.20 8.79 -26.74
C ALA A 149 0.00 9.26 -27.56
N PHE A 150 -1.16 8.63 -27.36
CA PHE A 150 -2.42 9.03 -28.02
C PHE A 150 -2.84 10.45 -27.65
N PHE A 151 -2.80 10.80 -26.36
CA PHE A 151 -3.15 12.13 -25.90
C PHE A 151 -2.12 13.18 -26.33
N GLU A 152 -0.82 12.85 -26.32
CA GLU A 152 0.22 13.74 -26.81
C GLU A 152 0.06 14.05 -28.30
N PHE A 153 -0.42 13.08 -29.09
CA PHE A 153 -0.70 13.28 -30.52
C PHE A 153 -1.85 14.27 -30.73
N ILE A 154 -2.90 14.20 -29.88
CA ILE A 154 -4.07 15.10 -30.00
C ILE A 154 -3.77 16.49 -29.42
N TRP A 155 -3.11 16.52 -28.27
CA TRP A 155 -2.78 17.75 -27.54
C TRP A 155 -1.28 17.76 -27.21
N SER A 156 -0.50 18.30 -28.11
CA SER A 156 0.94 18.38 -27.94
C SER A 156 1.33 19.10 -26.64
N GLY A 157 2.22 18.47 -25.86
CA GLY A 157 2.69 18.99 -24.58
C GLY A 157 1.85 18.60 -23.35
N ILE A 158 0.72 17.88 -23.52
CA ILE A 158 -0.15 17.52 -22.39
C ILE A 158 0.54 16.55 -21.43
N VAL A 159 1.32 15.61 -21.96
CA VAL A 159 2.03 14.61 -21.14
C VAL A 159 3.12 15.26 -20.31
N MET A 160 3.85 16.22 -20.87
CA MET A 160 4.85 16.99 -20.12
C MET A 160 4.20 17.79 -19.00
N GLN A 161 3.09 18.46 -19.27
CA GLN A 161 2.35 19.24 -18.26
C GLN A 161 1.81 18.34 -17.15
N ALA A 162 1.21 17.20 -17.50
CA ALA A 162 0.72 16.23 -16.53
C ALA A 162 1.84 15.67 -15.65
N THR A 163 2.98 15.33 -16.25
CA THR A 163 4.14 14.81 -15.53
C THR A 163 4.70 15.84 -14.55
N LEU A 164 4.89 17.08 -14.98
CA LEU A 164 5.37 18.17 -14.12
C LEU A 164 4.39 18.46 -12.98
N SER A 165 3.09 18.46 -13.25
CA SER A 165 2.06 18.62 -12.22
C SER A 165 2.14 17.51 -11.18
N THR A 166 2.23 16.25 -11.63
CA THR A 166 2.32 15.10 -10.73
C THR A 166 3.59 15.15 -9.88
N LEU A 167 4.75 15.45 -10.48
CA LEU A 167 6.01 15.60 -9.75
C LEU A 167 5.95 16.74 -8.73
N SER A 168 5.31 17.86 -9.07
CA SER A 168 5.12 18.97 -8.14
C SER A 168 4.28 18.55 -6.93
N VAL A 169 3.15 17.86 -7.16
CA VAL A 169 2.29 17.36 -6.08
C VAL A 169 3.03 16.37 -5.20
N VAL A 170 3.71 15.37 -5.82
CA VAL A 170 4.50 14.39 -5.08
C VAL A 170 5.60 15.06 -4.28
N GLY A 171 6.33 16.02 -4.88
CA GLY A 171 7.39 16.76 -4.21
C GLY A 171 6.89 17.56 -3.00
N VAL A 172 5.79 18.29 -3.15
CA VAL A 172 5.16 19.04 -2.06
C VAL A 172 4.67 18.10 -0.96
N THR A 173 4.00 17.00 -1.33
CA THR A 173 3.50 16.00 -0.38
C THR A 173 4.66 15.39 0.42
N LEU A 174 5.72 14.97 -0.24
CA LEU A 174 6.91 14.42 0.44
C LEU A 174 7.58 15.43 1.36
N ALA A 175 7.71 16.69 0.93
CA ALA A 175 8.27 17.77 1.76
C ALA A 175 7.41 18.02 3.00
N LEU A 176 6.09 18.01 2.88
CA LEU A 176 5.17 18.17 3.99
C LEU A 176 5.22 16.98 4.97
N PHE A 177 5.29 15.75 4.44
CA PHE A 177 5.49 14.56 5.28
C PHE A 177 6.85 14.58 6.00
N ALA A 178 7.92 14.91 5.29
CA ALA A 178 9.27 15.00 5.87
C ALA A 178 9.36 16.08 6.95
N SER A 179 8.61 17.19 6.82
CA SER A 179 8.57 18.26 7.84
C SER A 179 7.87 17.84 9.15
N GLY A 180 7.17 16.70 9.16
CA GLY A 180 6.42 16.19 10.32
C GLY A 180 5.22 17.04 10.74
N LYS A 181 4.95 18.15 10.04
CA LYS A 181 3.85 19.07 10.34
C LYS A 181 2.47 18.50 9.99
N ILE A 182 2.43 17.62 8.98
CA ILE A 182 1.19 16.97 8.52
C ILE A 182 1.22 15.51 8.92
N ARG A 183 0.34 15.14 9.83
CA ARG A 183 0.05 13.74 10.19
C ARG A 183 -1.38 13.42 9.78
N ALA A 184 -1.57 12.25 9.18
CA ALA A 184 -2.91 11.78 8.84
C ALA A 184 -3.75 11.63 10.11
N SER A 185 -4.62 12.61 10.36
CA SER A 185 -5.59 12.53 11.46
C SER A 185 -6.85 11.80 11.01
N LYS A 186 -7.58 11.16 11.95
CA LYS A 186 -8.86 10.50 11.66
C LYS A 186 -9.87 11.45 11.00
N ARG A 187 -9.83 12.74 11.35
CA ARG A 187 -10.70 13.77 10.74
C ARG A 187 -10.29 14.08 9.30
N ALA A 188 -9.00 14.27 9.04
CA ALA A 188 -8.48 14.50 7.69
C ALA A 188 -8.80 13.32 6.76
N THR A 189 -8.59 12.08 7.21
CA THR A 189 -8.92 10.87 6.45
C THR A 189 -10.42 10.81 6.12
N LYS A 190 -11.31 11.15 7.09
CA LYS A 190 -12.75 11.17 6.86
C LYS A 190 -13.16 12.22 5.81
N ILE A 191 -12.62 13.45 5.91
CA ILE A 191 -12.89 14.52 4.95
C ILE A 191 -12.40 14.12 3.55
N PHE A 192 -11.18 13.56 3.47
CA PHE A 192 -10.62 13.08 2.22
C PHE A 192 -11.48 11.96 1.59
N MET A 193 -11.93 10.99 2.36
CA MET A 193 -12.81 9.92 1.85
C MET A 193 -14.14 10.47 1.31
N ILE A 194 -14.74 11.44 2.00
CA ILE A 194 -15.98 12.09 1.53
C ILE A 194 -15.73 12.85 0.22
N ALA A 195 -14.62 13.59 0.15
CA ALA A 195 -14.23 14.32 -1.06
C ALA A 195 -13.94 13.38 -2.24
N MET A 196 -13.28 12.24 -2.00
CA MET A 196 -13.02 11.22 -3.02
C MET A 196 -14.30 10.60 -3.56
N VAL A 197 -15.26 10.27 -2.69
CA VAL A 197 -16.57 9.74 -3.13
C VAL A 197 -17.32 10.80 -3.93
N GLY A 198 -17.33 12.07 -3.47
CA GLY A 198 -17.94 13.18 -4.21
C GLY A 198 -17.31 13.39 -5.59
N TYR A 199 -15.97 13.33 -5.67
CA TYR A 199 -15.25 13.40 -6.93
C TYR A 199 -15.59 12.23 -7.86
N LEU A 200 -15.68 11.01 -7.33
CA LEU A 200 -16.05 9.82 -8.11
C LEU A 200 -17.47 9.98 -8.70
N VAL A 201 -18.43 10.39 -7.90
CA VAL A 201 -19.81 10.65 -8.36
C VAL A 201 -19.83 11.72 -9.46
N PHE A 202 -19.10 12.82 -9.25
CA PHE A 202 -18.98 13.88 -10.24
C PHE A 202 -18.34 13.37 -11.55
N SER A 203 -17.30 12.55 -11.47
CA SER A 203 -16.60 11.98 -12.63
C SER A 203 -17.51 11.05 -13.43
N VAL A 204 -18.28 10.19 -12.75
CA VAL A 204 -19.27 9.31 -13.40
C VAL A 204 -20.37 10.12 -14.07
N LEU A 205 -20.89 11.14 -13.39
CA LEU A 205 -21.89 12.05 -13.97
C LEU A 205 -21.35 12.74 -15.22
N ASN A 206 -20.13 13.27 -15.15
CA ASN A 206 -19.47 13.91 -16.28
C ASN A 206 -19.32 12.95 -17.47
N LEU A 207 -18.91 11.71 -17.22
CA LEU A 207 -18.79 10.68 -18.24
C LEU A 207 -20.14 10.38 -18.92
N ILE A 208 -21.22 10.28 -18.13
CA ILE A 208 -22.58 10.05 -18.66
C ILE A 208 -23.01 11.24 -19.52
N LEU A 209 -22.79 12.48 -19.06
CA LEU A 209 -23.14 13.69 -19.82
C LEU A 209 -22.34 13.81 -21.13
N MET A 210 -21.07 13.45 -21.12
CA MET A 210 -20.27 13.37 -22.35
C MET A 210 -20.79 12.29 -23.31
N TRP A 211 -21.16 11.12 -22.79
CA TRP A 211 -21.63 10.02 -23.63
C TRP A 211 -23.02 10.30 -24.25
N THR A 212 -23.87 11.01 -23.53
CA THR A 212 -25.21 11.41 -24.03
C THR A 212 -25.20 12.63 -24.95
N ASN A 213 -24.01 13.22 -25.21
CA ASN A 213 -23.83 14.43 -26.02
C ASN A 213 -24.71 15.62 -25.58
N VAL A 214 -25.07 15.70 -24.30
CA VAL A 214 -25.85 16.82 -23.73
C VAL A 214 -24.97 18.07 -23.60
N LEU A 215 -23.65 17.90 -23.50
CA LEU A 215 -22.71 19.02 -23.38
C LEU A 215 -22.29 19.56 -24.75
N PRO A 216 -22.03 20.87 -24.88
CA PRO A 216 -21.49 21.45 -26.11
C PRO A 216 -20.20 20.77 -26.55
N GLN A 217 -20.04 20.62 -27.88
CA GLN A 217 -18.91 19.92 -28.47
C GLN A 217 -17.54 20.60 -28.31
N ASP A 218 -17.54 21.87 -27.93
CA ASP A 218 -16.35 22.65 -27.59
C ASP A 218 -15.77 22.30 -26.20
N GLN A 219 -16.52 21.56 -25.38
CA GLN A 219 -16.10 21.13 -24.05
C GLN A 219 -15.49 19.74 -24.08
N VAL A 220 -14.24 19.65 -24.54
CA VAL A 220 -13.51 18.40 -24.74
C VAL A 220 -13.46 17.51 -23.48
N PHE A 221 -13.44 18.12 -22.30
CA PHE A 221 -13.45 17.39 -21.01
C PHE A 221 -14.78 17.51 -20.27
N GLY A 222 -15.87 17.78 -20.97
CA GLY A 222 -17.20 17.92 -20.39
C GLY A 222 -17.26 19.03 -19.34
N LEU A 223 -17.89 18.75 -18.20
CA LEU A 223 -18.04 19.71 -17.10
C LEU A 223 -16.69 20.23 -16.55
N TYR A 224 -15.59 19.49 -16.71
CA TYR A 224 -14.26 19.98 -16.30
C TYR A 224 -13.78 21.17 -17.14
N SER A 225 -14.24 21.28 -18.39
CA SER A 225 -13.94 22.42 -19.27
C SER A 225 -14.81 23.65 -18.98
N ALA A 226 -15.95 23.48 -18.31
CA ALA A 226 -16.84 24.59 -17.96
C ALA A 226 -16.11 25.56 -17.02
N LYS A 227 -16.35 26.86 -17.22
CA LYS A 227 -15.67 27.94 -16.49
C LYS A 227 -16.59 28.58 -15.49
N ILE A 228 -16.11 28.76 -14.25
CA ILE A 228 -16.75 29.61 -13.24
C ILE A 228 -15.85 30.84 -13.04
N ALA A 229 -16.35 32.02 -13.28
CA ALA A 229 -15.57 33.26 -13.21
C ALA A 229 -14.29 33.25 -14.07
N GLY A 230 -14.33 32.58 -15.24
CA GLY A 230 -13.19 32.47 -16.14
C GLY A 230 -12.20 31.33 -15.82
N ILE A 231 -12.36 30.65 -14.70
CA ILE A 231 -11.49 29.54 -14.24
C ILE A 231 -12.16 28.20 -14.58
N PRO A 232 -11.45 27.25 -15.25
CA PRO A 232 -12.00 25.92 -15.53
C PRO A 232 -12.34 25.18 -14.23
N ILE A 233 -13.50 24.54 -14.18
CA ILE A 233 -13.93 23.74 -13.01
C ILE A 233 -12.92 22.64 -12.72
N GLY A 234 -12.32 22.02 -13.75
CA GLY A 234 -11.28 21.01 -13.59
C GLY A 234 -10.08 21.49 -12.79
N LEU A 235 -9.66 22.75 -12.98
CA LEU A 235 -8.57 23.35 -12.21
C LEU A 235 -8.95 23.54 -10.74
N ILE A 236 -10.17 24.00 -10.48
CA ILE A 236 -10.68 24.19 -9.11
C ILE A 236 -10.74 22.85 -8.37
N ILE A 237 -11.30 21.83 -9.03
CA ILE A 237 -11.39 20.48 -8.46
C ILE A 237 -10.00 19.88 -8.28
N GLY A 238 -9.09 20.07 -9.25
CA GLY A 238 -7.71 19.59 -9.15
C GLY A 238 -6.99 20.16 -7.93
N ILE A 239 -7.09 21.45 -7.69
CA ILE A 239 -6.54 22.09 -6.48
C ILE A 239 -7.17 21.52 -5.22
N LEU A 240 -8.50 21.39 -5.18
CA LEU A 240 -9.23 20.90 -4.00
C LEU A 240 -8.91 19.44 -3.67
N VAL A 241 -8.59 18.62 -4.66
CA VAL A 241 -8.22 17.20 -4.45
C VAL A 241 -6.78 17.08 -3.94
N VAL A 242 -5.89 18.02 -4.28
CA VAL A 242 -4.48 18.03 -3.87
C VAL A 242 -4.29 18.55 -2.45
N PHE A 243 -5.12 19.50 -1.99
CA PHE A 243 -5.03 20.15 -0.66
C PHE A 243 -6.11 19.66 0.29
#